data_c81279b5bacc39428a26cec831b7b54c
#
_entry.id   c81279b5bacc39428a26cec831b7b54c
#
_cell.length_a   1.000
_cell.length_b   1.000
_cell.length_c   1.000
_cell.angle_alpha   90.00
_cell.angle_beta   90.00
_cell.angle_gamma   90.00
#
_symmetry.space_group_name_H-M   'P 1'
#
loop_
_entity.id
_entity.type
_entity.pdbx_description
1 polymer ?
#
loop_
_entity_poly.entity_id
_entity_poly.type
_entity_poly.pdbx_seq_one_letter_code
_entity_poly.pdbx_strand_id
1 'polypeptide(L)'
;MISTEKSVEPSSDKKEENTAEKLAGIESAAEEILLVYDKECPACDNYCQVVRIRESVGNLRIVNAREDSEVMQEVTAAGLDIDDGMVLRMGGQLYYGSDAIHALALISSRSGLFNRINYWIFKSQRVSAILYPVLAACRGFLLKILGRTRINNLQQEGRDRF
;
A
#
# COMPACT_ATOMS: atom_id res chain seq x y z
N MET A 1 71.47 -3.76 -14.19
CA MET A 1 70.52 -3.57 -13.03
C MET A 1 69.15 -3.27 -13.59
N ILE A 2 68.32 -4.26 -13.63
CA ILE A 2 66.96 -4.15 -14.20
C ILE A 2 65.99 -4.29 -13.01
N SER A 3 65.34 -3.19 -12.67
CA SER A 3 64.26 -3.18 -11.64
C SER A 3 62.97 -3.62 -12.25
N THR A 4 62.45 -4.73 -11.74
CA THR A 4 61.13 -5.29 -12.12
C THR A 4 60.08 -4.61 -11.30
N GLU A 5 59.23 -3.84 -11.96
CA GLU A 5 58.04 -3.21 -11.38
C GLU A 5 56.89 -4.23 -11.38
N LYS A 6 56.48 -4.63 -10.19
CA LYS A 6 55.40 -5.61 -9.96
C LYS A 6 54.09 -4.89 -9.93
N SER A 7 53.34 -4.98 -11.02
CA SER A 7 51.95 -4.52 -11.11
C SER A 7 51.08 -5.32 -10.15
N VAL A 8 50.47 -4.64 -9.18
CA VAL A 8 49.45 -5.20 -8.28
C VAL A 8 48.10 -5.12 -9.01
N GLU A 9 47.56 -6.26 -9.40
CA GLU A 9 46.20 -6.36 -9.89
C GLU A 9 45.23 -6.08 -8.74
N PRO A 10 44.12 -5.33 -8.98
CA PRO A 10 43.11 -5.10 -7.96
C PRO A 10 42.33 -6.37 -7.72
N SER A 11 42.27 -6.77 -6.46
CA SER A 11 41.65 -7.94 -5.88
C SER A 11 40.19 -8.17 -6.35
N SER A 12 39.90 -9.41 -6.76
CA SER A 12 38.57 -9.91 -7.16
C SER A 12 37.51 -9.74 -6.07
N ASP A 13 37.90 -9.60 -4.81
CA ASP A 13 36.99 -9.52 -3.66
C ASP A 13 36.08 -8.27 -3.67
N LYS A 14 36.60 -7.11 -4.14
CA LYS A 14 35.81 -5.88 -4.25
C LYS A 14 34.71 -5.94 -5.32
N LYS A 15 34.85 -6.81 -6.30
CA LYS A 15 33.88 -6.95 -7.39
C LYS A 15 32.74 -7.87 -7.00
N GLU A 16 33.04 -8.87 -6.16
CA GLU A 16 32.01 -9.79 -5.60
C GLU A 16 31.18 -9.12 -4.52
N GLU A 17 31.81 -8.32 -3.64
CA GLU A 17 31.12 -7.54 -2.60
C GLU A 17 30.14 -6.52 -3.20
N ASN A 18 30.53 -5.80 -4.24
CA ASN A 18 29.67 -4.83 -4.94
C ASN A 18 28.54 -5.52 -5.71
N THR A 19 28.72 -6.76 -6.16
CA THR A 19 27.68 -7.55 -6.83
C THR A 19 26.69 -8.09 -5.82
N ALA A 20 27.14 -8.54 -4.65
CA ALA A 20 26.28 -9.01 -3.57
C ALA A 20 25.42 -7.87 -2.97
N GLU A 21 25.99 -6.69 -2.79
CA GLU A 21 25.28 -5.49 -2.31
C GLU A 21 24.25 -5.00 -3.34
N LYS A 22 24.58 -5.08 -4.63
CA LYS A 22 23.64 -4.75 -5.72
C LYS A 22 22.53 -5.79 -5.87
N LEU A 23 22.81 -7.08 -5.64
CA LEU A 23 21.82 -8.14 -5.63
C LEU A 23 20.93 -8.05 -4.39
N ALA A 24 21.47 -7.76 -3.21
CA ALA A 24 20.70 -7.49 -2.00
C ALA A 24 19.79 -6.24 -2.15
N GLY A 25 20.25 -5.22 -2.88
CA GLY A 25 19.42 -4.06 -3.27
C GLY A 25 18.31 -4.39 -4.27
N ILE A 26 18.49 -5.42 -5.10
CA ILE A 26 17.49 -5.91 -6.06
C ILE A 26 16.48 -6.84 -5.36
N GLU A 27 16.91 -7.67 -4.41
CA GLU A 27 16.01 -8.48 -3.56
C GLU A 27 15.19 -7.65 -2.57
N SER A 28 15.72 -6.52 -2.09
CA SER A 28 14.96 -5.51 -1.34
C SER A 28 13.94 -4.75 -2.19
N ALA A 29 14.02 -4.85 -3.51
CA ALA A 29 13.08 -4.28 -4.47
C ALA A 29 12.01 -5.28 -4.96
N ALA A 30 11.74 -6.35 -4.23
CA ALA A 30 10.42 -6.97 -4.27
C ALA A 30 9.46 -5.91 -3.73
N GLU A 31 8.79 -5.24 -4.65
CA GLU A 31 8.03 -4.03 -4.47
C GLU A 31 7.04 -4.19 -3.31
N GLU A 32 7.31 -3.53 -2.19
CA GLU A 32 6.45 -3.59 -1.02
C GLU A 32 5.15 -2.88 -1.37
N ILE A 33 4.06 -3.63 -1.40
CA ILE A 33 2.73 -3.09 -1.63
C ILE A 33 2.15 -2.72 -0.27
N LEU A 34 1.89 -1.43 -0.05
CA LEU A 34 1.35 -0.92 1.19
C LEU A 34 -0.14 -0.61 1.03
N LEU A 35 -0.96 -1.17 1.90
CA LEU A 35 -2.39 -0.83 2.01
C LEU A 35 -2.61 -0.04 3.30
N VAL A 36 -2.91 1.25 3.15
CA VAL A 36 -3.13 2.17 4.26
C VAL A 36 -4.63 2.34 4.50
N TYR A 37 -5.07 2.12 5.71
CA TYR A 37 -6.48 2.23 6.10
C TYR A 37 -6.64 2.61 7.57
N ASP A 38 -7.83 3.09 7.94
CA ASP A 38 -8.19 3.36 9.34
C ASP A 38 -8.57 2.05 10.06
N LYS A 39 -7.72 1.59 10.98
CA LYS A 39 -7.93 0.36 11.76
C LYS A 39 -9.14 0.44 12.70
N GLU A 40 -9.59 1.63 13.08
CA GLU A 40 -10.81 1.78 13.87
C GLU A 40 -12.11 1.57 13.09
N CYS A 41 -12.01 1.41 11.77
CA CYS A 41 -13.12 1.02 10.91
C CYS A 41 -13.27 -0.51 10.87
N PRO A 42 -14.27 -1.12 11.55
CA PRO A 42 -14.37 -2.58 11.59
C PRO A 42 -14.58 -3.23 10.22
N ALA A 43 -15.30 -2.54 9.32
CA ALA A 43 -15.54 -3.02 7.96
C ALA A 43 -14.24 -3.02 7.14
N CYS A 44 -13.42 -1.95 7.28
CA CYS A 44 -12.14 -1.83 6.60
C CYS A 44 -11.13 -2.83 7.15
N ASP A 45 -11.08 -3.00 8.47
CA ASP A 45 -10.18 -3.95 9.13
C ASP A 45 -10.48 -5.39 8.69
N ASN A 46 -11.74 -5.80 8.73
CA ASN A 46 -12.16 -7.12 8.24
C ASN A 46 -11.81 -7.33 6.75
N TYR A 47 -12.04 -6.31 5.92
CA TYR A 47 -11.67 -6.37 4.50
C TYR A 47 -10.16 -6.61 4.33
N CYS A 48 -9.33 -5.82 5.01
CA CYS A 48 -7.88 -5.91 4.94
C CYS A 48 -7.34 -7.25 5.46
N GLN A 49 -7.98 -7.84 6.48
CA GLN A 49 -7.56 -9.13 7.02
C GLN A 49 -7.85 -10.31 6.10
N VAL A 50 -8.91 -10.25 5.29
CA VAL A 50 -9.28 -11.34 4.39
C VAL A 50 -8.74 -11.19 2.98
N VAL A 51 -8.37 -9.98 2.55
CA VAL A 51 -7.79 -9.77 1.22
C VAL A 51 -6.42 -10.44 1.13
N ARG A 52 -6.19 -11.15 0.03
CA ARG A 52 -4.90 -11.79 -0.28
C ARG A 52 -4.49 -11.41 -1.69
N ILE A 53 -3.25 -10.97 -1.84
CA ILE A 53 -2.67 -10.73 -3.17
C ILE A 53 -1.97 -11.98 -3.69
N ARG A 54 -1.69 -12.01 -4.99
CA ARG A 54 -0.92 -13.08 -5.61
C ARG A 54 0.54 -12.96 -5.22
N GLU A 55 1.17 -14.05 -4.84
CA GLU A 55 2.59 -14.10 -4.46
C GLU A 55 3.53 -13.54 -5.55
N SER A 56 3.14 -13.74 -6.83
CA SER A 56 3.90 -13.23 -7.97
C SER A 56 3.94 -11.70 -8.10
N VAL A 57 3.12 -10.98 -7.36
CA VAL A 57 3.03 -9.50 -7.41
C VAL A 57 3.88 -8.85 -6.32
N GLY A 58 4.13 -9.56 -5.22
CA GLY A 58 4.89 -9.07 -4.09
C GLY A 58 4.22 -9.33 -2.74
N ASN A 59 4.69 -8.63 -1.72
CA ASN A 59 4.18 -8.74 -0.37
C ASN A 59 3.25 -7.56 -0.04
N LEU A 60 2.04 -7.88 0.42
CA LEU A 60 1.11 -6.87 0.93
C LEU A 60 1.36 -6.61 2.40
N ARG A 61 1.76 -5.40 2.73
CA ARG A 61 1.85 -4.90 4.09
C ARG A 61 0.69 -3.96 4.38
N ILE A 62 0.04 -4.19 5.49
CA ILE A 62 -1.10 -3.39 5.93
C ILE A 62 -0.61 -2.36 6.94
N VAL A 63 -0.95 -1.09 6.73
CA VAL A 63 -0.51 0.04 7.55
C VAL A 63 -1.74 0.72 8.17
N ASN A 64 -1.69 0.92 9.49
CA ASN A 64 -2.71 1.66 10.19
C ASN A 64 -2.48 3.18 10.00
N ALA A 65 -3.46 3.87 9.44
CA ALA A 65 -3.38 5.29 9.17
C ALA A 65 -3.33 6.19 10.42
N ARG A 66 -3.61 5.62 11.61
CA ARG A 66 -3.51 6.34 12.90
C ARG A 66 -2.10 6.33 13.48
N GLU A 67 -1.20 5.57 12.88
CA GLU A 67 0.20 5.50 13.26
C GLU A 67 1.02 6.43 12.36
N ASP A 68 1.98 7.14 12.96
CA ASP A 68 2.91 7.95 12.16
C ASP A 68 3.81 7.02 11.35
N SER A 69 3.80 7.22 10.04
CA SER A 69 4.55 6.41 9.10
C SER A 69 4.94 7.23 7.88
N GLU A 70 6.02 6.86 7.24
CA GLU A 70 6.51 7.50 6.03
C GLU A 70 5.43 7.54 4.93
N VAL A 71 4.69 6.44 4.75
CA VAL A 71 3.61 6.39 3.76
C VAL A 71 2.44 7.32 4.13
N MET A 72 2.15 7.56 5.41
CA MET A 72 1.13 8.54 5.82
C MET A 72 1.57 9.97 5.53
N GLN A 73 2.86 10.27 5.64
CA GLN A 73 3.41 11.56 5.23
C GLN A 73 3.28 11.75 3.71
N GLU A 74 3.56 10.71 2.90
CA GLU A 74 3.32 10.72 1.45
C GLU A 74 1.84 10.97 1.12
N VAL A 75 0.92 10.27 1.79
CA VAL A 75 -0.53 10.41 1.60
C VAL A 75 -1.00 11.84 1.90
N THR A 76 -0.52 12.40 3.00
CA THR A 76 -0.84 13.78 3.42
C THR A 76 -0.24 14.80 2.45
N ALA A 77 1.00 14.62 2.03
CA ALA A 77 1.67 15.49 1.05
C ALA A 77 0.97 15.45 -0.32
N ALA A 78 0.38 14.31 -0.69
CA ALA A 78 -0.43 14.17 -1.90
C ALA A 78 -1.85 14.78 -1.77
N GLY A 79 -2.22 15.31 -0.60
CA GLY A 79 -3.53 15.90 -0.35
C GLY A 79 -4.68 14.88 -0.29
N LEU A 80 -4.38 13.61 -0.01
CA LEU A 80 -5.37 12.54 0.06
C LEU A 80 -5.96 12.44 1.46
N ASP A 81 -7.29 12.51 1.57
CA ASP A 81 -8.01 12.39 2.84
C ASP A 81 -8.23 10.91 3.19
N ILE A 82 -7.48 10.42 4.16
CA ILE A 82 -7.57 9.01 4.60
C ILE A 82 -8.91 8.67 5.26
N ASP A 83 -9.63 9.68 5.77
CA ASP A 83 -10.95 9.49 6.36
C ASP A 83 -12.03 9.19 5.31
N ASP A 84 -11.81 9.62 4.08
CA ASP A 84 -12.76 9.39 2.99
C ASP A 84 -12.40 8.16 2.14
N GLY A 85 -11.19 7.59 2.30
CA GLY A 85 -10.78 6.42 1.50
C GLY A 85 -9.51 5.73 1.96
N MET A 86 -9.33 4.47 1.54
CA MET A 86 -8.08 3.76 1.70
C MET A 86 -7.09 4.14 0.61
N VAL A 87 -5.81 3.96 0.88
CA VAL A 87 -4.73 4.20 -0.08
C VAL A 87 -3.95 2.91 -0.30
N LEU A 88 -3.67 2.58 -1.57
CA LEU A 88 -2.77 1.53 -1.97
C LEU A 88 -1.53 2.17 -2.59
N ARG A 89 -0.35 1.93 -2.01
CA ARG A 89 0.94 2.30 -2.61
C ARG A 89 1.52 1.08 -3.31
N MET A 90 1.78 1.22 -4.59
CA MET A 90 2.36 0.16 -5.42
C MET A 90 3.15 0.81 -6.56
N GLY A 91 4.35 0.35 -6.83
CA GLY A 91 5.18 0.92 -7.90
C GLY A 91 5.58 2.37 -7.67
N GLY A 92 5.73 2.79 -6.42
CA GLY A 92 5.96 4.20 -6.11
C GLY A 92 4.76 5.11 -6.41
N GLN A 93 3.58 4.56 -6.77
CA GLN A 93 2.36 5.31 -7.03
C GLN A 93 1.32 5.10 -5.93
N LEU A 94 0.56 6.15 -5.64
CA LEU A 94 -0.56 6.12 -4.71
C LEU A 94 -1.87 5.97 -5.50
N TYR A 95 -2.60 4.91 -5.19
CA TYR A 95 -3.97 4.69 -5.66
C TYR A 95 -4.92 5.01 -4.51
N TYR A 96 -5.96 5.78 -4.76
CA TYR A 96 -6.87 6.25 -3.72
C TYR A 96 -8.31 5.81 -3.96
N GLY A 97 -9.01 5.46 -2.91
CA GLY A 97 -10.44 5.20 -2.93
C GLY A 97 -10.85 4.11 -3.92
N SER A 98 -11.62 4.46 -4.94
CA SER A 98 -12.10 3.53 -5.97
C SER A 98 -10.95 2.91 -6.79
N ASP A 99 -9.89 3.66 -7.03
CA ASP A 99 -8.74 3.19 -7.78
C ASP A 99 -7.90 2.23 -6.93
N ALA A 100 -7.80 2.48 -5.62
CA ALA A 100 -7.14 1.56 -4.69
C ALA A 100 -7.85 0.20 -4.65
N ILE A 101 -9.18 0.18 -4.49
CA ILE A 101 -9.93 -1.08 -4.42
C ILE A 101 -9.94 -1.82 -5.77
N HIS A 102 -9.97 -1.08 -6.88
CA HIS A 102 -9.84 -1.64 -8.22
C HIS A 102 -8.47 -2.28 -8.42
N ALA A 103 -7.38 -1.56 -8.15
CA ALA A 103 -6.02 -2.07 -8.27
C ALA A 103 -5.80 -3.30 -7.36
N LEU A 104 -6.25 -3.23 -6.11
CA LEU A 104 -6.17 -4.33 -5.16
C LEU A 104 -6.96 -5.57 -5.66
N ALA A 105 -8.13 -5.39 -6.26
CA ALA A 105 -8.90 -6.48 -6.84
C ALA A 105 -8.16 -7.14 -8.02
N LEU A 106 -7.48 -6.36 -8.87
CA LEU A 106 -6.71 -6.89 -10.01
C LEU A 106 -5.51 -7.73 -9.57
N ILE A 107 -4.84 -7.36 -8.47
CA ILE A 107 -3.69 -8.08 -7.93
C ILE A 107 -4.09 -9.18 -6.94
N SER A 108 -5.35 -9.24 -6.51
CA SER A 108 -5.85 -10.25 -5.57
C SER A 108 -5.65 -11.66 -6.08
N SER A 109 -5.33 -12.58 -5.17
CA SER A 109 -5.35 -14.00 -5.45
C SER A 109 -6.79 -14.45 -5.76
N ARG A 110 -6.95 -15.41 -6.65
CA ARG A 110 -8.27 -16.03 -6.93
C ARG A 110 -8.59 -17.17 -5.97
N SER A 111 -7.77 -17.39 -4.96
CA SER A 111 -7.98 -18.38 -3.91
C SER A 111 -9.00 -17.86 -2.90
N GLY A 112 -10.00 -18.68 -2.59
CA GLY A 112 -11.05 -18.32 -1.66
C GLY A 112 -12.24 -17.59 -2.31
N LEU A 113 -13.44 -17.81 -1.73
CA LEU A 113 -14.69 -17.25 -2.22
C LEU A 113 -14.69 -15.72 -2.16
N PHE A 114 -14.18 -15.15 -1.08
CA PHE A 114 -14.11 -13.70 -0.87
C PHE A 114 -13.30 -12.99 -1.97
N ASN A 115 -12.07 -13.46 -2.22
CA ASN A 115 -11.21 -12.85 -3.23
C ASN A 115 -11.79 -13.00 -4.65
N ARG A 116 -12.48 -14.11 -4.95
CA ARG A 116 -13.16 -14.30 -6.24
C ARG A 116 -14.31 -13.32 -6.42
N ILE A 117 -15.15 -13.12 -5.39
CA ILE A 117 -16.26 -12.16 -5.41
C ILE A 117 -15.69 -10.74 -5.50
N ASN A 118 -14.71 -10.39 -4.68
CA ASN A 118 -14.05 -9.10 -4.71
C ASN A 118 -13.47 -8.78 -6.09
N TYR A 119 -12.72 -9.71 -6.68
CA TYR A 119 -12.23 -9.57 -8.03
C TYR A 119 -13.36 -9.36 -9.05
N TRP A 120 -14.42 -10.16 -8.98
CA TRP A 120 -15.50 -10.11 -9.96
C TRP A 120 -16.26 -8.78 -9.92
N ILE A 121 -16.47 -8.23 -8.73
CA ILE A 121 -17.12 -6.94 -8.52
C ILE A 121 -16.21 -5.78 -8.95
N PHE A 122 -14.99 -5.74 -8.45
CA PHE A 122 -14.10 -4.58 -8.60
C PHE A 122 -13.11 -4.65 -9.76
N LYS A 123 -13.14 -5.71 -10.59
CA LYS A 123 -12.31 -5.80 -11.80
C LYS A 123 -12.61 -4.71 -12.84
N SER A 124 -13.78 -4.11 -12.78
CA SER A 124 -14.18 -3.00 -13.64
C SER A 124 -14.02 -1.67 -12.90
N GLN A 125 -13.18 -0.78 -13.43
CA GLN A 125 -12.99 0.55 -12.86
C GLN A 125 -14.29 1.35 -12.77
N ARG A 126 -15.20 1.20 -13.76
CA ARG A 126 -16.52 1.87 -13.73
C ARG A 126 -17.38 1.39 -12.56
N VAL A 127 -17.40 0.09 -12.31
CA VAL A 127 -18.14 -0.50 -11.18
C VAL A 127 -17.54 -0.01 -9.87
N SER A 128 -16.21 -0.01 -9.75
CA SER A 128 -15.51 0.53 -8.58
C SER A 128 -15.85 1.99 -8.32
N ALA A 129 -15.85 2.82 -9.36
CA ALA A 129 -16.17 4.25 -9.26
C ALA A 129 -17.62 4.52 -8.81
N ILE A 130 -18.59 3.67 -9.21
CA ILE A 130 -19.99 3.80 -8.81
C ILE A 130 -20.24 3.24 -7.41
N LEU A 131 -19.66 2.07 -7.12
CA LEU A 131 -19.93 1.36 -5.87
C LEU A 131 -19.15 1.96 -4.67
N TYR A 132 -17.95 2.48 -4.93
CA TYR A 132 -17.09 3.00 -3.88
C TYR A 132 -17.71 4.15 -3.07
N PRO A 133 -18.33 5.18 -3.66
CA PRO A 133 -19.00 6.25 -2.89
C PRO A 133 -20.08 5.72 -1.94
N VAL A 134 -20.82 4.68 -2.36
CA VAL A 134 -21.83 4.04 -1.50
C VAL A 134 -21.17 3.35 -0.32
N LEU A 135 -20.08 2.61 -0.57
CA LEU A 135 -19.32 1.95 0.49
C LEU A 135 -18.68 2.97 1.44
N ALA A 136 -18.13 4.07 0.91
CA ALA A 136 -17.58 5.16 1.70
C ALA A 136 -18.63 5.84 2.59
N ALA A 137 -19.83 6.10 2.05
CA ALA A 137 -20.96 6.64 2.82
C ALA A 137 -21.41 5.68 3.92
N CYS A 138 -21.52 4.38 3.63
CA CYS A 138 -21.85 3.35 4.63
C CYS A 138 -20.78 3.27 5.73
N ARG A 139 -19.48 3.38 5.35
CA ARG A 139 -18.36 3.45 6.28
C ARG A 139 -18.48 4.67 7.20
N GLY A 140 -18.67 5.86 6.63
CA GLY A 140 -18.82 7.10 7.40
C GLY A 140 -19.99 7.03 8.39
N PHE A 141 -21.14 6.50 7.95
CA PHE A 141 -22.29 6.27 8.81
C PHE A 141 -21.99 5.28 9.96
N LEU A 142 -21.31 4.18 9.65
CA LEU A 142 -20.89 3.19 10.66
C LEU A 142 -19.97 3.81 11.70
N LEU A 143 -18.95 4.57 11.29
CA LEU A 143 -18.00 5.23 12.17
C LEU A 143 -18.67 6.31 13.04
N LYS A 144 -19.65 7.02 12.47
CA LYS A 144 -20.48 7.97 13.20
C LYS A 144 -21.28 7.30 14.32
N ILE A 145 -21.96 6.16 14.03
CA ILE A 145 -22.71 5.39 15.04
C ILE A 145 -21.77 4.88 16.15
N LEU A 146 -20.56 4.45 15.77
CA LEU A 146 -19.54 3.96 16.71
C LEU A 146 -18.87 5.09 17.51
N GLY A 147 -19.18 6.35 17.24
CA GLY A 147 -18.60 7.50 17.92
C GLY A 147 -17.09 7.65 17.67
N ARG A 148 -16.60 7.18 16.51
CA ARG A 148 -15.18 7.27 16.18
C ARG A 148 -14.80 8.67 15.71
N THR A 149 -13.58 9.09 16.05
CA THR A 149 -13.00 10.36 15.59
C THR A 149 -12.35 10.17 14.21
N ARG A 150 -12.35 11.24 13.42
CA ARG A 150 -11.58 11.30 12.17
C ARG A 150 -10.08 11.39 12.47
N ILE A 151 -9.27 10.92 11.55
CA ILE A 151 -7.80 11.09 11.60
C ILE A 151 -7.45 12.54 11.25
N ASN A 152 -8.21 13.13 10.33
CA ASN A 152 -8.06 14.51 9.85
C ASN A 152 -6.60 14.83 9.47
N ASN A 153 -5.99 13.93 8.69
CA ASN A 153 -4.59 14.05 8.28
C ASN A 153 -4.30 15.35 7.48
N LEU A 154 -5.32 15.94 6.86
CA LEU A 154 -5.23 17.20 6.13
C LEU A 154 -5.49 18.42 7.03
N GLN A 155 -5.71 18.23 8.34
CA GLN A 155 -5.93 19.30 9.34
C GLN A 155 -7.05 20.28 8.94
N GLN A 156 -8.14 19.77 8.37
CA GLN A 156 -9.29 20.58 7.97
C GLN A 156 -10.10 21.00 9.20
N GLU A 157 -10.38 22.31 9.33
CA GLU A 157 -11.15 22.84 10.45
C GLU A 157 -12.56 22.24 10.51
N GLY A 158 -12.99 21.83 11.70
CA GLY A 158 -14.34 21.29 11.95
C GLY A 158 -14.56 19.85 11.47
N ARG A 159 -13.54 19.13 10.99
CA ARG A 159 -13.63 17.73 10.52
C ARG A 159 -13.08 16.69 11.50
N ASP A 160 -13.16 16.91 12.80
CA ASP A 160 -12.64 15.98 13.80
C ASP A 160 -13.57 14.78 14.09
N ARG A 161 -14.82 14.83 13.62
CA ARG A 161 -15.83 13.77 13.81
C ARG A 161 -16.54 13.40 12.50
N PHE A 162 -16.96 12.13 12.42
CA PHE A 162 -17.77 11.62 11.31
C PHE A 162 -19.20 12.13 11.34
#